data_0cd62b760d0497c5cbc8511b648de0f1
#
_entry.id   0cd62b760d0497c5cbc8511b648de0f1
#
_cell.length_a   1.000
_cell.length_b   1.000
_cell.length_c   1.000
_cell.angle_alpha   90.00
_cell.angle_beta   90.00
_cell.angle_gamma   90.00
#
_symmetry.space_group_name_H-M   'P 1'
#
loop_
_entity.id
_entity.type
_entity.pdbx_description
1 polymer ?
#
loop_
_entity_poly.entity_id
_entity_poly.type
_entity_poly.pdbx_seq_one_letter_code
_entity_poly.pdbx_strand_id
1 'polypeptide(L)'
;MSKVVGINRARGRPRKDPAEYEERRELLIRVGVELLTEKGFVSTGLDEVVKKAGVPKGSFYVYFESKEAFGLVLIDSYAQYFNSKLDKCYLNSSRSPLERIGDFMTEARQNLARFDFLRGCLVGNLGQEMAALPGSFRQKIVDVFCGWQAKTESCLREAQKLGEISTDINCEKKAEVFWIGWEGAILRANLERRAGPLDAYTTDFLSSLGP
;
A
#
# COMPACT_ATOMS: atom_id res chain seq x y z
N MET A 1 49.99 4.76 -52.44
CA MET A 1 49.23 5.71 -51.53
C MET A 1 47.89 5.10 -51.21
N SER A 2 47.80 4.38 -50.11
CA SER A 2 46.54 3.76 -49.65
C SER A 2 45.94 4.62 -48.56
N LYS A 3 44.70 5.11 -48.81
CA LYS A 3 43.91 5.83 -47.83
C LYS A 3 43.27 4.84 -46.84
N VAL A 4 43.65 4.93 -45.58
CA VAL A 4 42.98 4.23 -44.47
C VAL A 4 41.68 4.95 -44.18
N VAL A 5 40.54 4.27 -44.40
CA VAL A 5 39.21 4.75 -44.04
C VAL A 5 38.99 4.47 -42.55
N GLY A 6 38.94 5.53 -41.74
CA GLY A 6 38.65 5.45 -40.33
C GLY A 6 37.18 5.04 -40.08
N ILE A 7 36.96 3.92 -39.45
CA ILE A 7 35.63 3.47 -39.03
C ILE A 7 35.18 4.33 -37.82
N ASN A 8 34.24 5.22 -38.08
CA ASN A 8 33.59 6.05 -37.05
C ASN A 8 32.64 5.16 -36.23
N ARG A 9 33.10 4.66 -35.08
CA ARG A 9 32.29 3.93 -34.13
C ARG A 9 31.30 4.90 -33.52
N ALA A 10 30.01 4.78 -33.87
CA ALA A 10 28.92 5.46 -33.21
C ALA A 10 29.01 5.16 -31.68
N ARG A 11 29.22 6.21 -30.89
CA ARG A 11 29.15 6.15 -29.42
C ARG A 11 27.69 5.95 -29.02
N GLY A 12 27.21 4.71 -29.03
CA GLY A 12 25.99 4.34 -28.35
C GLY A 12 26.19 4.54 -26.83
N ARG A 13 25.18 5.15 -26.17
CA ARG A 13 25.14 5.26 -24.70
C ARG A 13 25.37 3.86 -24.13
N PRO A 14 26.31 3.65 -23.18
CA PRO A 14 26.54 2.36 -22.57
C PRO A 14 25.21 1.78 -22.07
N ARG A 15 24.92 0.51 -22.34
CA ARG A 15 23.79 -0.20 -21.72
C ARG A 15 24.00 -0.10 -20.22
N LYS A 16 22.99 0.43 -19.49
CA LYS A 16 23.02 0.41 -18.03
C LYS A 16 23.13 -1.02 -17.56
N ASP A 17 23.92 -1.25 -16.51
CA ASP A 17 23.97 -2.53 -15.84
C ASP A 17 22.54 -2.90 -15.39
N PRO A 18 22.03 -4.09 -15.72
CA PRO A 18 20.70 -4.53 -15.32
C PRO A 18 20.48 -4.44 -13.80
N ALA A 19 21.49 -4.71 -12.99
CA ALA A 19 21.42 -4.59 -11.53
C ALA A 19 21.24 -3.12 -11.10
N GLU A 20 22.01 -2.19 -11.67
CA GLU A 20 21.86 -0.75 -11.40
C GLU A 20 20.49 -0.22 -11.87
N TYR A 21 19.95 -0.76 -12.96
CA TYR A 21 18.62 -0.41 -13.44
C TYR A 21 17.55 -0.79 -12.43
N GLU A 22 17.53 -2.03 -11.95
CA GLU A 22 16.54 -2.52 -10.98
C GLU A 22 16.67 -1.81 -9.63
N GLU A 23 17.88 -1.61 -9.12
CA GLU A 23 18.10 -0.88 -7.88
C GLU A 23 17.51 0.55 -7.92
N ARG A 24 17.72 1.27 -9.00
CA ARG A 24 17.17 2.62 -9.17
C ARG A 24 15.65 2.61 -9.37
N ARG A 25 15.13 1.62 -10.06
CA ARG A 25 13.69 1.43 -10.23
C ARG A 25 13.01 1.15 -8.89
N GLU A 26 13.56 0.27 -8.08
CA GLU A 26 13.06 -0.03 -6.73
C GLU A 26 13.15 1.18 -5.80
N LEU A 27 14.22 1.96 -5.90
CA LEU A 27 14.37 3.20 -5.14
C LEU A 27 13.27 4.21 -5.50
N LEU A 28 12.97 4.39 -6.79
CA LEU A 28 11.87 5.25 -7.23
C LEU A 28 10.51 4.76 -6.70
N ILE A 29 10.27 3.45 -6.73
CA ILE A 29 9.04 2.84 -6.18
C ILE A 29 8.93 3.13 -4.68
N ARG A 30 9.97 2.86 -3.91
CA ARG A 30 10.00 3.10 -2.46
C ARG A 30 9.73 4.57 -2.11
N VAL A 31 10.40 5.50 -2.79
CA VAL A 31 10.19 6.93 -2.61
C VAL A 31 8.78 7.35 -3.03
N GLY A 32 8.27 6.78 -4.11
CA GLY A 32 6.90 7.02 -4.58
C GLY A 32 5.86 6.58 -3.56
N VAL A 33 5.97 5.36 -3.03
CA VAL A 33 5.07 4.86 -1.97
C VAL A 33 5.12 5.77 -0.74
N GLU A 34 6.31 6.18 -0.32
CA GLU A 34 6.46 7.10 0.80
C GLU A 34 5.70 8.41 0.58
N LEU A 35 5.91 9.07 -0.55
CA LEU A 35 5.26 10.34 -0.88
C LEU A 35 3.74 10.20 -1.03
N LEU A 36 3.27 9.11 -1.66
CA LEU A 36 1.84 8.88 -1.81
C LEU A 36 1.13 8.59 -0.48
N THR A 37 1.78 7.93 0.46
CA THR A 37 1.22 7.72 1.81
C THR A 37 1.16 9.02 2.62
N GLU A 38 2.05 10.00 2.33
CA GLU A 38 2.09 11.30 3.01
C GLU A 38 1.08 12.30 2.45
N LYS A 39 0.94 12.39 1.13
CA LYS A 39 0.20 13.50 0.51
C LYS A 39 -0.63 13.14 -0.74
N GLY A 40 -0.74 11.86 -1.06
CA GLY A 40 -1.52 11.38 -2.19
C GLY A 40 -0.83 11.54 -3.56
N PHE A 41 -1.54 11.15 -4.62
CA PHE A 41 -1.01 11.10 -5.99
C PHE A 41 -1.06 12.46 -6.68
N VAL A 42 -2.16 13.20 -6.50
CA VAL A 42 -2.36 14.50 -7.18
C VAL A 42 -1.28 15.48 -6.74
N SER A 43 -1.03 15.56 -5.43
CA SER A 43 -0.05 16.47 -4.82
C SER A 43 1.41 16.03 -4.98
N THR A 44 1.68 14.81 -5.47
CA THR A 44 3.03 14.30 -5.69
C THR A 44 3.52 14.62 -7.09
N GLY A 45 4.52 15.50 -7.21
CA GLY A 45 5.17 15.84 -8.47
C GLY A 45 6.28 14.83 -8.83
N LEU A 46 6.46 14.53 -10.15
CA LEU A 46 7.57 13.67 -10.60
C LEU A 46 8.95 14.24 -10.24
N ASP A 47 9.10 15.56 -10.28
CA ASP A 47 10.34 16.24 -9.93
C ASP A 47 10.75 15.98 -8.49
N GLU A 48 9.79 15.92 -7.60
CA GLU A 48 10.01 15.61 -6.20
C GLU A 48 10.41 14.14 -6.00
N VAL A 49 9.75 13.22 -6.70
CA VAL A 49 10.09 11.79 -6.66
C VAL A 49 11.55 11.58 -7.08
N VAL A 50 11.96 12.11 -8.25
CA VAL A 50 13.31 11.92 -8.76
C VAL A 50 14.35 12.63 -7.90
N LYS A 51 14.04 13.83 -7.39
CA LYS A 51 14.91 14.57 -6.46
C LYS A 51 15.15 13.80 -5.17
N LYS A 52 14.08 13.30 -4.55
CA LYS A 52 14.15 12.52 -3.29
C LYS A 52 14.87 11.18 -3.50
N ALA A 53 14.71 10.56 -4.67
CA ALA A 53 15.39 9.33 -5.04
C ALA A 53 16.85 9.55 -5.49
N GLY A 54 17.32 10.79 -5.63
CA GLY A 54 18.67 11.08 -6.15
C GLY A 54 18.88 10.65 -7.61
N VAL A 55 17.80 10.56 -8.39
CA VAL A 55 17.82 10.13 -9.80
C VAL A 55 17.71 11.37 -10.70
N PRO A 56 18.51 11.48 -11.79
CA PRO A 56 18.39 12.59 -12.72
C PRO A 56 16.97 12.71 -13.30
N LYS A 57 16.42 13.94 -13.37
CA LYS A 57 15.04 14.21 -13.82
C LYS A 57 14.69 13.52 -15.16
N GLY A 58 15.58 13.58 -16.15
CA GLY A 58 15.36 12.94 -17.46
C GLY A 58 15.41 11.42 -17.44
N SER A 59 15.78 10.79 -16.31
CA SER A 59 15.88 9.33 -16.21
C SER A 59 14.58 8.66 -15.78
N PHE A 60 13.58 9.39 -15.29
CA PHE A 60 12.29 8.81 -14.87
C PHE A 60 11.64 7.98 -15.97
N TYR A 61 11.57 8.55 -17.17
CA TYR A 61 10.94 7.90 -18.33
C TYR A 61 11.73 6.71 -18.91
N VAL A 62 12.91 6.42 -18.36
CA VAL A 62 13.64 5.18 -18.63
C VAL A 62 13.03 4.01 -17.85
N TYR A 63 12.40 4.29 -16.68
CA TYR A 63 11.85 3.29 -15.76
C TYR A 63 10.33 3.16 -15.87
N PHE A 64 9.62 4.25 -16.17
CA PHE A 64 8.16 4.29 -16.24
C PHE A 64 7.70 5.15 -17.42
N GLU A 65 6.74 4.62 -18.18
CA GLU A 65 6.22 5.28 -19.38
C GLU A 65 5.50 6.60 -19.09
N SER A 66 4.85 6.69 -17.92
CA SER A 66 4.08 7.85 -17.49
C SER A 66 3.96 7.92 -15.95
N LYS A 67 3.49 9.06 -15.43
CA LYS A 67 3.11 9.19 -14.01
C LYS A 67 2.01 8.21 -13.65
N GLU A 68 1.05 7.96 -14.57
CA GLU A 68 -0.03 6.99 -14.36
C GLU A 68 0.52 5.57 -14.26
N ALA A 69 1.35 5.11 -15.21
CA ALA A 69 1.99 3.80 -15.15
C ALA A 69 2.81 3.62 -13.87
N PHE A 70 3.52 4.66 -13.44
CA PHE A 70 4.21 4.66 -12.16
C PHE A 70 3.25 4.49 -10.98
N GLY A 71 2.15 5.23 -10.95
CA GLY A 71 1.13 5.13 -9.90
C GLY A 71 0.54 3.72 -9.78
N LEU A 72 0.26 3.05 -10.91
CA LEU A 72 -0.21 1.66 -10.91
C LEU A 72 0.82 0.71 -10.30
N VAL A 73 2.11 0.89 -10.61
CA VAL A 73 3.19 0.10 -10.00
C VAL A 73 3.30 0.37 -8.50
N LEU A 74 3.07 1.62 -8.04
CA LEU A 74 3.08 1.94 -6.62
C LEU A 74 1.92 1.26 -5.87
N ILE A 75 0.73 1.19 -6.48
CA ILE A 75 -0.41 0.46 -5.90
C ILE A 75 -0.07 -1.02 -5.75
N ASP A 76 0.52 -1.65 -6.78
CA ASP A 76 0.93 -3.06 -6.72
C ASP A 76 1.98 -3.31 -5.64
N SER A 77 3.01 -2.49 -5.60
CA SER A 77 4.08 -2.61 -4.61
C SER A 77 3.56 -2.46 -3.18
N TYR A 78 2.67 -1.47 -2.96
CA TYR A 78 2.04 -1.27 -1.66
C TYR A 78 1.12 -2.43 -1.28
N ALA A 79 0.30 -2.92 -2.22
CA ALA A 79 -0.59 -4.04 -1.99
C ALA A 79 0.18 -5.32 -1.64
N GLN A 80 1.28 -5.61 -2.31
CA GLN A 80 2.17 -6.75 -1.99
C GLN A 80 2.76 -6.62 -0.58
N TYR A 81 3.32 -5.45 -0.24
CA TYR A 81 3.84 -5.18 1.09
C TYR A 81 2.75 -5.34 2.15
N PHE A 82 1.58 -4.76 1.92
CA PHE A 82 0.47 -4.80 2.89
C PHE A 82 -0.10 -6.21 3.04
N ASN A 83 -0.22 -6.97 1.94
CA ASN A 83 -0.59 -8.38 1.98
C ASN A 83 0.37 -9.20 2.86
N SER A 84 1.68 -8.97 2.77
CA SER A 84 2.65 -9.67 3.62
C SER A 84 2.47 -9.32 5.11
N LYS A 85 2.03 -8.10 5.42
CA LYS A 85 1.68 -7.68 6.79
C LYS A 85 0.42 -8.38 7.31
N LEU A 86 -0.63 -8.43 6.50
CA LEU A 86 -1.84 -9.18 6.83
C LEU A 86 -1.53 -10.66 7.05
N ASP A 87 -0.79 -11.29 6.13
CA ASP A 87 -0.44 -12.71 6.21
C ASP A 87 0.38 -13.01 7.45
N LYS A 88 1.33 -12.15 7.82
CA LYS A 88 2.12 -12.31 9.06
C LYS A 88 1.24 -12.39 10.30
N CYS A 89 0.18 -11.57 10.37
CA CYS A 89 -0.76 -11.61 11.49
C CYS A 89 -1.77 -12.75 11.34
N TYR A 90 -2.50 -12.79 10.23
CA TYR A 90 -3.66 -13.65 10.04
C TYR A 90 -3.33 -15.13 9.90
N LEU A 91 -2.12 -15.48 9.47
CA LEU A 91 -1.65 -16.86 9.36
C LEU A 91 -0.81 -17.32 10.57
N ASN A 92 -0.73 -16.53 11.63
CA ASN A 92 0.00 -16.89 12.85
C ASN A 92 -0.78 -17.94 13.66
N SER A 93 -0.48 -19.21 13.45
CA SER A 93 -1.16 -20.33 14.13
C SER A 93 -0.93 -20.42 15.64
N SER A 94 0.01 -19.65 16.21
CA SER A 94 0.22 -19.58 17.67
C SER A 94 -0.78 -18.65 18.39
N ARG A 95 -1.63 -17.95 17.63
CA ARG A 95 -2.63 -17.01 18.13
C ARG A 95 -4.02 -17.44 17.68
N SER A 96 -5.03 -17.16 18.47
CA SER A 96 -6.41 -17.38 18.05
C SER A 96 -6.81 -16.42 16.91
N PRO A 97 -7.77 -16.77 16.06
CA PRO A 97 -8.19 -15.91 14.94
C PRO A 97 -8.57 -14.49 15.35
N LEU A 98 -9.28 -14.29 16.45
CA LEU A 98 -9.62 -12.94 16.95
C LEU A 98 -8.38 -12.18 17.44
N GLU A 99 -7.47 -12.87 18.12
CA GLU A 99 -6.18 -12.26 18.51
C GLU A 99 -5.37 -11.83 17.31
N ARG A 100 -5.37 -12.60 16.20
CA ARG A 100 -4.68 -12.24 14.96
C ARG A 100 -5.21 -10.96 14.34
N ILE A 101 -6.53 -10.74 14.37
CA ILE A 101 -7.15 -9.49 13.91
C ILE A 101 -6.73 -8.33 14.83
N GLY A 102 -6.76 -8.53 16.14
CA GLY A 102 -6.31 -7.54 17.13
C GLY A 102 -4.82 -7.20 16.99
N ASP A 103 -3.97 -8.20 16.72
CA ASP A 103 -2.53 -8.02 16.49
C ASP A 103 -2.27 -7.17 15.23
N PHE A 104 -3.01 -7.42 14.14
CA PHE A 104 -2.95 -6.58 12.94
C PHE A 104 -3.32 -5.12 13.24
N MET A 105 -4.43 -4.88 13.91
CA MET A 105 -4.88 -3.54 14.27
C MET A 105 -3.85 -2.82 15.16
N THR A 106 -3.25 -3.55 16.10
CA THR A 106 -2.22 -3.05 17.00
C THR A 106 -0.92 -2.70 16.24
N GLU A 107 -0.44 -3.61 15.36
CA GLU A 107 0.77 -3.38 14.56
C GLU A 107 0.56 -2.18 13.62
N ALA A 108 -0.60 -2.07 12.98
CA ALA A 108 -0.94 -0.96 12.10
C ALA A 108 -0.96 0.38 12.87
N ARG A 109 -1.61 0.42 14.04
CA ARG A 109 -1.62 1.59 14.93
C ARG A 109 -0.21 2.04 15.32
N GLN A 110 0.64 1.10 15.71
CA GLN A 110 2.03 1.39 16.07
C GLN A 110 2.81 1.93 14.87
N ASN A 111 2.57 1.38 13.69
CA ASN A 111 3.22 1.85 12.47
C ASN A 111 2.80 3.29 12.12
N LEU A 112 1.51 3.65 12.23
CA LEU A 112 1.07 5.03 12.03
C LEU A 112 1.71 5.99 13.06
N ALA A 113 1.78 5.58 14.32
CA ALA A 113 2.40 6.38 15.39
C ALA A 113 3.89 6.64 15.16
N ARG A 114 4.64 5.68 14.60
CA ARG A 114 6.08 5.85 14.26
C ARG A 114 6.33 6.98 13.25
N PHE A 115 5.33 7.35 12.48
CA PHE A 115 5.37 8.45 11.51
C PHE A 115 4.52 9.64 11.96
N ASP A 116 4.28 9.80 13.28
CA ASP A 116 3.48 10.89 13.85
C ASP A 116 2.12 11.07 13.17
N PHE A 117 1.51 9.97 12.72
CA PHE A 117 0.25 9.95 11.96
C PHE A 117 0.30 10.85 10.70
N LEU A 118 1.48 11.03 10.11
CA LEU A 118 1.66 11.79 8.86
C LEU A 118 1.41 10.94 7.62
N ARG A 119 1.51 9.61 7.76
CA ARG A 119 1.32 8.63 6.68
C ARG A 119 0.02 7.88 6.90
N GLY A 120 -0.78 7.79 5.84
CA GLY A 120 -2.01 6.99 5.83
C GLY A 120 -1.89 5.71 5.00
N CYS A 121 -3.02 5.08 4.74
CA CYS A 121 -3.13 4.01 3.77
C CYS A 121 -3.02 4.59 2.36
N LEU A 122 -2.09 4.10 1.54
CA LEU A 122 -1.93 4.57 0.15
C LEU A 122 -3.21 4.37 -0.65
N VAL A 123 -3.83 3.19 -0.52
CA VAL A 123 -5.04 2.82 -1.26
C VAL A 123 -6.24 3.66 -0.81
N GLY A 124 -6.38 3.90 0.51
CA GLY A 124 -7.40 4.79 1.07
C GLY A 124 -7.21 6.24 0.65
N ASN A 125 -5.98 6.75 0.65
CA ASN A 125 -5.67 8.10 0.17
C ASN A 125 -6.06 8.28 -1.30
N LEU A 126 -5.68 7.33 -2.16
CA LEU A 126 -6.07 7.34 -3.57
C LEU A 126 -7.59 7.25 -3.76
N GLY A 127 -8.28 6.46 -2.92
CA GLY A 127 -9.75 6.39 -2.93
C GLY A 127 -10.41 7.74 -2.69
N GLN A 128 -9.83 8.59 -1.84
CA GLN A 128 -10.32 9.96 -1.58
C GLN A 128 -10.04 10.93 -2.73
N GLU A 129 -9.02 10.66 -3.56
CA GLU A 129 -8.66 11.47 -4.73
C GLU A 129 -9.35 11.03 -6.03
N MET A 130 -10.24 10.02 -6.02
CA MET A 130 -10.79 9.35 -7.23
C MET A 130 -11.39 10.29 -8.27
N ALA A 131 -11.93 11.44 -7.89
CA ALA A 131 -12.47 12.41 -8.84
C ALA A 131 -11.39 13.02 -9.76
N ALA A 132 -10.14 13.05 -9.31
CA ALA A 132 -9.00 13.64 -10.02
C ALA A 132 -8.00 12.60 -10.57
N LEU A 133 -8.24 11.30 -10.30
CA LEU A 133 -7.34 10.23 -10.71
C LEU A 133 -7.71 9.61 -12.07
N PRO A 134 -6.74 9.02 -12.79
CA PRO A 134 -7.03 8.21 -13.97
C PRO A 134 -8.01 7.07 -13.66
N GLY A 135 -8.91 6.77 -14.60
CA GLY A 135 -9.92 5.71 -14.45
C GLY A 135 -9.32 4.31 -14.23
N SER A 136 -8.09 4.07 -14.71
CA SER A 136 -7.32 2.84 -14.53
C SER A 136 -7.04 2.50 -13.05
N PHE A 137 -7.00 3.50 -12.16
CA PHE A 137 -6.75 3.28 -10.73
C PHE A 137 -7.96 2.69 -10.01
N ARG A 138 -9.19 3.04 -10.43
CA ARG A 138 -10.42 2.64 -9.74
C ARG A 138 -10.51 1.12 -9.55
N GLN A 139 -10.43 0.35 -10.65
CA GLN A 139 -10.56 -1.09 -10.57
C GLN A 139 -9.46 -1.72 -9.72
N LYS A 140 -8.22 -1.26 -9.90
CA LYS A 140 -7.08 -1.74 -9.13
C LYS A 140 -7.23 -1.51 -7.62
N ILE A 141 -7.73 -0.34 -7.22
CA ILE A 141 -8.01 -0.01 -5.81
C ILE A 141 -9.12 -0.92 -5.24
N VAL A 142 -10.21 -1.12 -6.01
CA VAL A 142 -11.29 -2.04 -5.64
C VAL A 142 -10.76 -3.46 -5.44
N ASP A 143 -9.96 -3.96 -6.39
CA ASP A 143 -9.39 -5.32 -6.32
C ASP A 143 -8.49 -5.51 -5.08
N VAL A 144 -7.72 -4.48 -4.70
CA VAL A 144 -6.91 -4.53 -3.48
C VAL A 144 -7.78 -4.62 -2.24
N PHE A 145 -8.82 -3.79 -2.11
CA PHE A 145 -9.75 -3.88 -0.98
C PHE A 145 -10.48 -5.22 -0.92
N CYS A 146 -10.95 -5.74 -2.06
CA CYS A 146 -11.57 -7.08 -2.13
C CYS A 146 -10.61 -8.17 -1.63
N GLY A 147 -9.33 -8.10 -2.01
CA GLY A 147 -8.31 -9.03 -1.54
C GLY A 147 -8.09 -8.97 -0.01
N TRP A 148 -8.06 -7.78 0.58
CA TRP A 148 -7.94 -7.60 2.03
C TRP A 148 -9.19 -8.06 2.77
N GLN A 149 -10.37 -7.78 2.22
CA GLN A 149 -11.66 -8.27 2.76
C GLN A 149 -11.70 -9.80 2.80
N ALA A 150 -11.30 -10.46 1.70
CA ALA A 150 -11.27 -11.93 1.64
C ALA A 150 -10.34 -12.55 2.69
N LYS A 151 -9.17 -11.95 2.96
CA LYS A 151 -8.25 -12.40 4.01
C LYS A 151 -8.88 -12.24 5.40
N THR A 152 -9.52 -11.11 5.67
CA THR A 152 -10.20 -10.84 6.94
C THR A 152 -11.39 -11.78 7.13
N GLU A 153 -12.19 -12.01 6.08
CA GLU A 153 -13.28 -12.96 6.08
C GLU A 153 -12.80 -14.38 6.43
N SER A 154 -11.69 -14.82 5.82
CA SER A 154 -11.12 -16.14 6.11
C SER A 154 -10.76 -16.29 7.59
N CYS A 155 -10.16 -15.26 8.18
CA CYS A 155 -9.81 -15.24 9.61
C CYS A 155 -11.06 -15.27 10.49
N LEU A 156 -12.11 -14.50 10.15
CA LEU A 156 -13.41 -14.51 10.87
C LEU A 156 -14.11 -15.86 10.75
N ARG A 157 -14.08 -16.51 9.59
CA ARG A 157 -14.66 -17.85 9.42
C ARG A 157 -13.91 -18.90 10.24
N GLU A 158 -12.61 -18.76 10.42
CA GLU A 158 -11.84 -19.62 11.33
C GLU A 158 -12.25 -19.39 12.78
N ALA A 159 -12.39 -18.12 13.21
CA ALA A 159 -12.91 -17.77 14.54
C ALA A 159 -14.28 -18.38 14.82
N GLN A 160 -15.17 -18.33 13.82
CA GLN A 160 -16.52 -18.92 13.90
C GLN A 160 -16.48 -20.44 14.05
N LYS A 161 -15.60 -21.13 13.31
CA LYS A 161 -15.42 -22.58 13.43
C LYS A 161 -14.87 -23.01 14.78
N LEU A 162 -14.06 -22.15 15.40
CA LEU A 162 -13.50 -22.39 16.74
C LEU A 162 -14.40 -21.93 17.88
N GLY A 163 -15.57 -21.35 17.57
CA GLY A 163 -16.53 -20.88 18.56
C GLY A 163 -16.14 -19.57 19.25
N GLU A 164 -15.17 -18.82 18.69
CA GLU A 164 -14.78 -17.51 19.24
C GLU A 164 -15.80 -16.41 18.91
N ILE A 165 -16.59 -16.59 17.86
CA ILE A 165 -17.66 -15.67 17.45
C ILE A 165 -18.93 -16.45 17.12
N SER A 166 -20.10 -15.78 17.22
CA SER A 166 -21.40 -16.40 16.92
C SER A 166 -21.49 -16.90 15.49
N THR A 167 -22.17 -18.05 15.30
CA THR A 167 -22.51 -18.59 13.98
C THR A 167 -23.46 -17.70 13.18
N ASP A 168 -24.16 -16.77 13.84
CA ASP A 168 -25.10 -15.82 13.21
C ASP A 168 -24.37 -14.66 12.51
N ILE A 169 -23.08 -14.49 12.76
CA ILE A 169 -22.29 -13.43 12.13
C ILE A 169 -22.04 -13.75 10.64
N ASN A 170 -22.48 -12.87 9.77
CA ASN A 170 -22.08 -12.92 8.37
C ASN A 170 -20.62 -12.43 8.23
N CYS A 171 -19.66 -13.37 8.12
CA CYS A 171 -18.23 -13.07 8.08
C CYS A 171 -17.84 -12.22 6.87
N GLU A 172 -18.44 -12.43 5.69
CA GLU A 172 -18.20 -11.64 4.49
C GLU A 172 -18.57 -10.18 4.71
N LYS A 173 -19.82 -9.95 5.17
CA LYS A 173 -20.30 -8.58 5.46
C LYS A 173 -19.51 -7.92 6.60
N LYS A 174 -19.10 -8.70 7.59
CA LYS A 174 -18.30 -8.19 8.71
C LYS A 174 -16.90 -7.78 8.27
N ALA A 175 -16.29 -8.52 7.36
CA ALA A 175 -15.01 -8.16 6.74
C ALA A 175 -15.11 -6.90 5.87
N GLU A 176 -16.19 -6.75 5.11
CA GLU A 176 -16.46 -5.52 4.35
C GLU A 176 -16.57 -4.30 5.29
N VAL A 177 -17.40 -4.40 6.32
CA VAL A 177 -17.60 -3.32 7.31
C VAL A 177 -16.30 -3.00 8.05
N PHE A 178 -15.47 -4.04 8.35
CA PHE A 178 -14.16 -3.82 8.95
C PHE A 178 -13.32 -2.85 8.13
N TRP A 179 -13.16 -3.09 6.83
CA TRP A 179 -12.30 -2.25 5.98
C TRP A 179 -12.88 -0.86 5.74
N ILE A 180 -14.21 -0.72 5.63
CA ILE A 180 -14.87 0.59 5.55
C ILE A 180 -14.57 1.42 6.80
N GLY A 181 -14.74 0.85 7.98
CA GLY A 181 -14.52 1.55 9.24
C GLY A 181 -13.03 1.78 9.54
N TRP A 182 -12.16 0.80 9.23
CA TRP A 182 -10.72 0.90 9.44
C TRP A 182 -10.08 2.04 8.63
N GLU A 183 -10.44 2.18 7.35
CA GLU A 183 -10.00 3.31 6.52
C GLU A 183 -10.50 4.66 7.06
N GLY A 184 -11.73 4.71 7.55
CA GLY A 184 -12.27 5.89 8.24
C GLY A 184 -11.51 6.22 9.53
N ALA A 185 -11.12 5.21 10.31
CA ALA A 185 -10.33 5.39 11.53
C ALA A 185 -8.90 5.90 11.22
N ILE A 186 -8.26 5.38 10.16
CA ILE A 186 -6.96 5.85 9.69
C ILE A 186 -7.05 7.34 9.27
N LEU A 187 -8.04 7.69 8.46
CA LEU A 187 -8.26 9.08 8.04
C LEU A 187 -8.39 10.03 9.26
N ARG A 188 -9.20 9.65 10.23
CA ARG A 188 -9.41 10.45 11.44
C ARG A 188 -8.14 10.52 12.30
N ALA A 189 -7.39 9.42 12.45
CA ALA A 189 -6.13 9.42 13.17
C ALA A 189 -5.10 10.37 12.54
N ASN A 190 -5.03 10.41 11.20
CA ASN A 190 -4.16 11.33 10.47
C ASN A 190 -4.58 12.80 10.66
N LEU A 191 -5.87 13.11 10.60
CA LEU A 191 -6.41 14.46 10.83
C LEU A 191 -6.15 14.94 12.25
N GLU A 192 -6.36 14.07 13.23
CA GLU A 192 -6.26 14.41 14.66
C GLU A 192 -4.86 14.25 15.24
N ARG A 193 -3.92 13.67 14.46
CA ARG A 193 -2.54 13.40 14.89
C ARG A 193 -2.46 12.60 16.19
N ARG A 194 -3.35 11.60 16.35
CA ARG A 194 -3.42 10.74 17.53
C ARG A 194 -4.07 9.39 17.22
N ALA A 195 -3.80 8.40 18.06
CA ALA A 195 -4.30 7.04 17.90
C ALA A 195 -5.80 6.86 18.28
N GLY A 196 -6.41 7.81 18.98
CA GLY A 196 -7.75 7.68 19.52
C GLY A 196 -8.82 7.12 18.57
N PRO A 197 -8.94 7.57 17.31
CA PRO A 197 -9.88 7.00 16.35
C PRO A 197 -9.64 5.51 16.05
N LEU A 198 -8.37 5.08 15.97
CA LEU A 198 -8.01 3.68 15.76
C LEU A 198 -8.37 2.83 16.99
N ASP A 199 -8.06 3.35 18.19
CA ASP A 199 -8.37 2.67 19.45
C ASP A 199 -9.88 2.49 19.63
N ALA A 200 -10.66 3.54 19.33
CA ALA A 200 -12.11 3.51 19.40
C ALA A 200 -12.71 2.46 18.43
N TYR A 201 -12.26 2.48 17.17
CA TYR A 201 -12.73 1.51 16.18
C TYR A 201 -12.32 0.08 16.54
N THR A 202 -11.09 -0.14 17.01
CA THR A 202 -10.62 -1.46 17.45
C THR A 202 -11.50 -2.03 18.55
N THR A 203 -11.78 -1.22 19.58
CA THR A 203 -12.61 -1.64 20.70
C THR A 203 -14.03 -1.98 20.25
N ASP A 204 -14.65 -1.12 19.45
CA ASP A 204 -16.01 -1.32 18.95
C ASP A 204 -16.12 -2.56 18.06
N PHE A 205 -15.20 -2.68 17.08
CA PHE A 205 -15.21 -3.81 16.16
C PHE A 205 -15.04 -5.15 16.88
N LEU A 206 -14.05 -5.29 17.78
CA LEU A 206 -13.83 -6.53 18.52
C LEU A 206 -14.99 -6.84 19.45
N SER A 207 -15.56 -5.84 20.14
CA SER A 207 -16.74 -6.02 21.00
C SER A 207 -17.97 -6.47 20.21
N SER A 208 -18.11 -6.03 18.96
CA SER A 208 -19.24 -6.39 18.08
C SER A 208 -19.16 -7.82 17.51
N LEU A 209 -18.05 -8.51 17.74
CA LEU A 209 -17.89 -9.92 17.36
C LEU A 209 -18.42 -10.89 18.42
N GLY A 210 -18.52 -10.46 19.67
CA GLY A 210 -19.07 -11.10 20.86
C GLY A 210 -19.02 -12.64 20.92
N PRO A 211 -19.03 -13.26 22.07
CA PRO A 211 -19.24 -14.69 22.13
C PRO A 211 -20.66 -15.08 21.72
#